data_52ee1d438da01f7d07f57bc03d721548
#
_entry.id   52ee1d438da01f7d07f57bc03d721548
#
_cell.length_a   1.000
_cell.length_b   1.000
_cell.length_c   1.000
_cell.angle_alpha   90.00
_cell.angle_beta   90.00
_cell.angle_gamma   90.00
#
_symmetry.space_group_name_H-M   'P 1'
#
loop_
_entity.id
_entity.type
_entity.pdbx_description
1 polymer ?
#
loop_
_entity_poly.entity_id
_entity_poly.type
_entity_poly.pdbx_seq_one_letter_code
_entity_poly.pdbx_strand_id
1 'polypeptide(L)'
;MIPIPTAQARQASALPLLLHDMDEPHFHELSEEDKKAIAEVIWNSENIVLTTVGIDVGSSTSHLMFARVHLQRKTQMLSSQFVVVNREILWRSPILLTPFLPDFTIDAERLGAFIDESYRSAGLAPKDIDSGAVILTGEAIKRRNAHAIARLFASDAGKFVCASAGHHMECVLAAHGSGATAISRRTHRTILNVDIGGGTTKFALIRNGDIVSTCAVAVGGRLIAMGPDGTITRLEDSAMRAAQSIGIELQLGERISASELERIVEALAEIVVAMIAQEAPGQLARDLMLTEPLAHEAPHLLTFTGGVSEYIFERETSNFGDIAKPLADRIVAKLSGRSAAKTINPGQGIRATVIGASQFTVQVSGKTIHMSPGVSLPVRNVPVLFPRIGLDRDFDAAGIAAAVRASLDTLDGQDQPVALGIRWHGDPYYARLRELAEGIATACGAETRLPLILMVDGDVGKLLGHILEHELRLGRGIVSIDGLHLRELDYVDIGEVMQPTGVVPVIIKSLLFPME
;
A
#
# COMPACT_ATOMS: atom_id res chain seq x y z
N MET A 1 -20.61 19.59 -17.46
CA MET A 1 -19.56 19.81 -16.43
C MET A 1 -20.22 20.57 -15.29
N ILE A 2 -20.64 19.86 -14.24
CA ILE A 2 -21.30 20.46 -13.06
C ILE A 2 -20.18 20.70 -12.05
N PRO A 3 -19.99 21.89 -11.49
CA PRO A 3 -18.94 22.15 -10.52
C PRO A 3 -19.24 21.39 -9.21
N ILE A 4 -18.27 20.62 -8.74
CA ILE A 4 -18.31 19.88 -7.46
C ILE A 4 -17.96 20.89 -6.35
N PRO A 5 -18.78 21.06 -5.32
CA PRO A 5 -18.46 21.97 -4.21
C PRO A 5 -17.40 21.36 -3.30
N THR A 6 -16.43 22.17 -2.89
CA THR A 6 -15.42 21.86 -1.87
C THR A 6 -16.10 21.65 -0.52
N ALA A 7 -15.70 20.60 0.18
CA ALA A 7 -16.21 20.23 1.50
C ALA A 7 -15.81 21.26 2.56
N GLN A 8 -16.66 22.25 2.80
CA GLN A 8 -16.68 23.00 4.05
C GLN A 8 -17.69 22.36 4.99
N ALA A 9 -17.21 21.93 6.16
CA ALA A 9 -18.04 21.41 7.23
C ALA A 9 -19.15 22.41 7.59
N ARG A 10 -20.36 22.18 7.12
CA ARG A 10 -21.57 22.80 7.66
C ARG A 10 -22.19 21.83 8.64
N GLN A 11 -22.39 22.28 9.87
CA GLN A 11 -23.17 21.61 10.89
C GLN A 11 -24.50 21.15 10.27
N ALA A 12 -24.76 19.86 10.36
CA ALA A 12 -26.03 19.27 9.97
C ALA A 12 -27.13 19.88 10.86
N SER A 13 -27.92 20.79 10.32
CA SER A 13 -29.19 21.16 10.91
C SER A 13 -30.11 19.96 10.81
N ALA A 14 -30.60 19.49 11.96
CA ALA A 14 -31.60 18.43 12.03
C ALA A 14 -32.80 18.78 11.11
N LEU A 15 -33.16 17.84 10.23
CA LEU A 15 -34.41 17.90 9.49
C LEU A 15 -35.56 18.07 10.48
N PRO A 16 -36.43 19.04 10.32
CA PRO A 16 -37.61 19.16 11.19
C PRO A 16 -38.49 17.93 10.96
N LEU A 17 -38.70 17.15 12.02
CA LEU A 17 -39.76 16.15 12.08
C LEU A 17 -41.10 16.90 12.00
N LEU A 18 -41.69 16.92 10.81
CA LEU A 18 -43.05 17.36 10.64
C LEU A 18 -43.99 16.31 11.27
N LEU A 19 -44.37 16.56 12.53
CA LEU A 19 -45.52 15.89 13.16
C LEU A 19 -46.78 16.43 12.49
N HIS A 20 -47.37 15.63 11.63
CA HIS A 20 -48.69 15.94 11.02
C HIS A 20 -49.79 15.15 11.70
N ASP A 21 -50.94 15.79 11.85
CA ASP A 21 -52.21 15.17 12.25
C ASP A 21 -52.59 14.05 11.26
N MET A 22 -53.03 12.93 11.80
CA MET A 22 -53.18 11.64 11.09
C MET A 22 -54.51 11.48 10.35
N ASP A 23 -55.19 12.56 9.96
CA ASP A 23 -56.59 12.40 9.54
C ASP A 23 -56.86 12.45 8.01
N GLU A 24 -55.88 12.70 7.13
CA GLU A 24 -56.09 12.50 5.67
C GLU A 24 -54.77 12.15 4.95
N PRO A 25 -54.73 11.13 4.08
CA PRO A 25 -53.57 10.84 3.26
C PRO A 25 -53.47 11.81 2.08
N HIS A 26 -52.69 12.84 2.23
CA HIS A 26 -52.33 13.72 1.11
C HIS A 26 -50.87 13.62 0.78
N PHE A 27 -50.57 13.40 -0.49
CA PHE A 27 -49.21 13.41 -1.01
C PHE A 27 -48.73 14.86 -1.14
N HIS A 28 -47.75 15.25 -0.34
CA HIS A 28 -47.03 16.49 -0.59
C HIS A 28 -45.99 16.25 -1.70
N GLU A 29 -46.12 16.96 -2.80
CA GLU A 29 -45.01 17.06 -3.74
C GLU A 29 -43.85 17.75 -3.04
N LEU A 30 -42.72 17.03 -2.90
CA LEU A 30 -41.51 17.59 -2.36
C LEU A 30 -41.05 18.77 -3.21
N SER A 31 -40.67 19.88 -2.57
CA SER A 31 -40.07 21.00 -3.28
C SER A 31 -38.81 20.57 -4.03
N GLU A 32 -38.42 21.30 -5.05
CA GLU A 32 -37.17 21.02 -5.77
C GLU A 32 -35.92 21.13 -4.85
N GLU A 33 -35.99 21.97 -3.81
CA GLU A 33 -34.97 22.06 -2.79
C GLU A 33 -34.92 20.81 -1.91
N ASP A 34 -36.07 20.28 -1.50
CA ASP A 34 -36.14 19.04 -0.71
C ASP A 34 -35.68 17.82 -1.53
N LYS A 35 -36.09 17.73 -2.79
CA LYS A 35 -35.61 16.68 -3.71
C LYS A 35 -34.09 16.72 -3.86
N LYS A 36 -33.53 17.92 -3.99
CA LYS A 36 -32.09 18.12 -4.12
C LYS A 36 -31.34 17.76 -2.82
N ALA A 37 -31.88 18.16 -1.66
CA ALA A 37 -31.34 17.82 -0.37
C ALA A 37 -31.37 16.30 -0.12
N ILE A 38 -32.47 15.62 -0.44
CA ILE A 38 -32.60 14.17 -0.34
C ILE A 38 -31.62 13.47 -1.30
N ALA A 39 -31.53 13.95 -2.55
CA ALA A 39 -30.58 13.40 -3.52
C ALA A 39 -29.12 13.55 -3.05
N GLU A 40 -28.79 14.68 -2.43
CA GLU A 40 -27.45 14.92 -1.84
C GLU A 40 -27.18 13.98 -0.65
N VAL A 41 -28.15 13.78 0.23
CA VAL A 41 -28.05 12.83 1.35
C VAL A 41 -27.87 11.39 0.84
N ILE A 42 -28.66 10.98 -0.16
CA ILE A 42 -28.52 9.65 -0.78
C ILE A 42 -27.14 9.52 -1.43
N TRP A 43 -26.72 10.52 -2.22
CA TRP A 43 -25.44 10.50 -2.89
C TRP A 43 -24.29 10.38 -1.87
N ASN A 44 -24.30 11.21 -0.83
CA ASN A 44 -23.28 11.20 0.24
C ASN A 44 -23.30 9.89 1.05
N SER A 45 -24.44 9.19 1.11
CA SER A 45 -24.54 7.91 1.79
C SER A 45 -24.03 6.73 0.96
N GLU A 46 -24.01 6.87 -0.35
CA GLU A 46 -23.62 5.81 -1.29
C GLU A 46 -22.23 6.05 -1.90
N ASN A 47 -21.65 7.24 -1.72
CA ASN A 47 -20.38 7.63 -2.32
C ASN A 47 -19.43 8.22 -1.28
N ILE A 48 -18.16 7.87 -1.40
CA ILE A 48 -17.07 8.41 -0.60
C ILE A 48 -15.99 8.92 -1.55
N VAL A 49 -15.56 10.15 -1.33
CA VAL A 49 -14.46 10.74 -2.07
C VAL A 49 -13.33 11.03 -1.09
N LEU A 50 -12.19 10.36 -1.29
CA LEU A 50 -11.00 10.52 -0.47
C LEU A 50 -9.93 11.30 -1.23
N THR A 51 -9.33 12.28 -0.59
CA THR A 51 -8.07 12.86 -1.02
C THR A 51 -6.93 12.10 -0.35
N THR A 52 -6.09 11.47 -1.14
CA THR A 52 -4.99 10.62 -0.64
C THR A 52 -3.65 11.17 -1.07
N VAL A 53 -2.61 10.82 -0.30
CA VAL A 53 -1.22 11.10 -0.67
C VAL A 53 -0.39 9.82 -0.59
N GLY A 54 0.46 9.62 -1.59
CA GLY A 54 1.52 8.63 -1.57
C GLY A 54 2.87 9.33 -1.53
N ILE A 55 3.74 8.92 -0.62
CA ILE A 55 5.12 9.39 -0.52
C ILE A 55 6.01 8.16 -0.61
N ASP A 56 6.87 8.12 -1.61
CA ASP A 56 7.90 7.09 -1.75
C ASP A 56 9.26 7.70 -1.45
N VAL A 57 9.93 7.17 -0.44
CA VAL A 57 11.30 7.51 -0.08
C VAL A 57 12.18 6.33 -0.41
N GLY A 58 12.71 6.35 -1.63
CA GLY A 58 13.59 5.31 -2.13
C GLY A 58 15.06 5.55 -1.80
N SER A 59 15.88 4.57 -2.08
CA SER A 59 17.35 4.66 -1.93
C SER A 59 18.01 5.66 -2.89
N SER A 60 17.35 6.03 -3.98
CA SER A 60 17.87 6.95 -4.99
C SER A 60 17.02 8.18 -5.16
N THR A 61 15.72 8.02 -5.20
CA THR A 61 14.77 9.09 -5.48
C THR A 61 13.63 9.08 -4.46
N SER A 62 13.15 10.27 -4.14
CA SER A 62 11.94 10.49 -3.37
C SER A 62 10.94 11.28 -4.19
N HIS A 63 9.68 10.93 -4.08
CA HIS A 63 8.61 11.64 -4.78
C HIS A 63 7.28 11.47 -4.04
N LEU A 64 6.37 12.38 -4.34
CA LEU A 64 5.08 12.50 -3.67
C LEU A 64 3.99 12.71 -4.72
N MET A 65 2.81 12.19 -4.44
CA MET A 65 1.67 12.31 -5.31
C MET A 65 0.38 12.46 -4.51
N PHE A 66 -0.48 13.38 -4.94
CA PHE A 66 -1.84 13.49 -4.46
C PHE A 66 -2.81 12.86 -5.45
N ALA A 67 -3.76 12.10 -4.93
CA ALA A 67 -4.80 11.46 -5.73
C ALA A 67 -6.17 11.64 -5.08
N ARG A 68 -7.21 11.56 -5.90
CA ARG A 68 -8.60 11.47 -5.45
C ARG A 68 -9.11 10.08 -5.76
N VAL A 69 -9.63 9.41 -4.75
CA VAL A 69 -10.21 8.07 -4.86
C VAL A 69 -11.70 8.19 -4.61
N HIS A 70 -12.50 7.78 -5.60
CA HIS A 70 -13.94 7.72 -5.48
C HIS A 70 -14.36 6.27 -5.23
N LEU A 71 -15.02 6.07 -4.10
CA LEU A 71 -15.59 4.79 -3.72
C LEU A 71 -17.11 4.88 -3.78
N GLN A 72 -17.73 3.82 -4.26
CA GLN A 72 -19.19 3.70 -4.32
C GLN A 72 -19.62 2.43 -3.61
N ARG A 73 -20.75 2.50 -2.92
CA ARG A 73 -21.33 1.35 -2.24
C ARG A 73 -21.77 0.30 -3.26
N LYS A 74 -21.45 -0.97 -2.97
CA LYS A 74 -21.91 -2.11 -3.79
C LYS A 74 -23.42 -2.20 -3.76
N THR A 75 -24.06 -2.18 -4.94
CA THR A 75 -25.52 -2.15 -5.11
C THR A 75 -26.20 -3.50 -4.82
N GLN A 76 -25.46 -4.52 -4.39
CA GLN A 76 -26.08 -5.80 -3.99
C GLN A 76 -26.78 -5.62 -2.64
N MET A 77 -28.06 -5.94 -2.63
CA MET A 77 -29.13 -5.55 -1.72
C MET A 77 -28.89 -5.63 -0.19
N LEU A 78 -27.75 -6.01 0.32
CA LEU A 78 -27.45 -6.06 1.76
C LEU A 78 -25.96 -5.81 2.08
N SER A 79 -25.14 -5.39 1.12
CA SER A 79 -23.72 -5.13 1.37
C SER A 79 -23.48 -3.69 1.81
N SER A 80 -22.79 -3.52 2.93
CA SER A 80 -22.27 -2.22 3.39
C SER A 80 -20.92 -1.86 2.72
N GLN A 81 -20.40 -2.72 1.85
CA GLN A 81 -19.07 -2.63 1.27
C GLN A 81 -18.97 -1.55 0.19
N PHE A 82 -17.92 -0.72 0.28
CA PHE A 82 -17.54 0.25 -0.73
C PHE A 82 -16.46 -0.29 -1.65
N VAL A 83 -16.57 0.03 -2.94
CA VAL A 83 -15.58 -0.34 -3.97
C VAL A 83 -15.08 0.90 -4.68
N VAL A 84 -13.82 0.90 -5.03
CA VAL A 84 -13.23 2.01 -5.79
C VAL A 84 -13.75 1.98 -7.22
N VAL A 85 -14.43 3.05 -7.63
CA VAL A 85 -15.01 3.20 -8.98
C VAL A 85 -14.23 4.18 -9.85
N ASN A 86 -13.52 5.13 -9.24
CA ASN A 86 -12.68 6.07 -9.98
C ASN A 86 -11.44 6.47 -9.17
N ARG A 87 -10.37 6.79 -9.89
CA ARG A 87 -9.10 7.28 -9.35
C ARG A 87 -8.57 8.37 -10.24
N GLU A 88 -8.29 9.53 -9.66
CA GLU A 88 -7.78 10.70 -10.34
C GLU A 88 -6.48 11.15 -9.67
N ILE A 89 -5.44 11.39 -10.45
CA ILE A 89 -4.22 12.00 -9.94
C ILE A 89 -4.41 13.51 -9.95
N LEU A 90 -4.36 14.13 -8.77
CA LEU A 90 -4.54 15.57 -8.61
C LEU A 90 -3.25 16.32 -8.90
N TRP A 91 -2.12 15.82 -8.39
CA TRP A 91 -0.83 16.46 -8.54
C TRP A 91 0.32 15.48 -8.32
N ARG A 92 1.47 15.77 -8.93
CA ARG A 92 2.70 14.97 -8.83
C ARG A 92 3.87 15.86 -8.54
N SER A 93 4.72 15.50 -7.56
CA SER A 93 5.94 16.25 -7.28
C SER A 93 6.97 16.13 -8.41
N PRO A 94 7.91 17.08 -8.50
CA PRO A 94 9.21 16.78 -9.09
C PRO A 94 9.84 15.56 -8.42
N ILE A 95 10.83 14.95 -9.08
CA ILE A 95 11.62 13.87 -8.49
C ILE A 95 12.77 14.52 -7.72
N LEU A 96 12.84 14.21 -6.43
CA LEU A 96 13.98 14.58 -5.60
C LEU A 96 14.97 13.41 -5.57
N LEU A 97 16.26 13.65 -5.82
CA LEU A 97 17.27 12.69 -5.40
C LEU A 97 17.26 12.61 -3.88
N THR A 98 17.01 11.42 -3.33
CA THR A 98 16.90 11.25 -1.87
C THR A 98 18.13 11.82 -1.19
N PRO A 99 17.97 12.83 -0.33
CA PRO A 99 19.11 13.50 0.29
C PRO A 99 19.66 12.64 1.42
N PHE A 100 20.97 12.39 1.41
CA PHE A 100 21.69 11.71 2.46
C PHE A 100 22.71 12.65 3.11
N LEU A 101 22.90 12.48 4.41
CA LEU A 101 23.99 13.09 5.16
C LEU A 101 25.29 12.28 4.95
N PRO A 102 26.47 12.82 5.32
CA PRO A 102 27.75 12.11 5.17
C PRO A 102 27.84 10.77 5.90
N ASP A 103 27.05 10.55 6.94
CA ASP A 103 26.95 9.28 7.68
C ASP A 103 25.93 8.29 7.06
N PHE A 104 25.50 8.55 5.84
CA PHE A 104 24.50 7.79 5.10
C PHE A 104 23.11 7.74 5.74
N THR A 105 22.80 8.58 6.71
CA THR A 105 21.42 8.77 7.16
C THR A 105 20.67 9.68 6.18
N ILE A 106 19.35 9.54 6.14
CA ILE A 106 18.50 10.39 5.30
C ILE A 106 18.45 11.80 5.94
N ASP A 107 18.66 12.83 5.12
CA ASP A 107 18.52 14.23 5.54
C ASP A 107 17.03 14.56 5.68
N ALA A 108 16.53 14.47 6.92
CA ALA A 108 15.13 14.69 7.25
C ALA A 108 14.68 16.13 7.00
N GLU A 109 15.57 17.10 7.18
CA GLU A 109 15.26 18.54 6.98
C GLU A 109 15.00 18.83 5.50
N ARG A 110 15.91 18.41 4.62
CA ARG A 110 15.74 18.59 3.17
C ARG A 110 14.55 17.80 2.62
N LEU A 111 14.30 16.60 3.13
CA LEU A 111 13.15 15.80 2.74
C LEU A 111 11.84 16.45 3.21
N GLY A 112 11.81 16.99 4.44
CA GLY A 112 10.67 17.73 4.97
C GLY A 112 10.36 18.99 4.15
N ALA A 113 11.38 19.79 3.85
CA ALA A 113 11.23 20.98 3.02
C ALA A 113 10.66 20.66 1.62
N PHE A 114 11.07 19.54 1.03
CA PHE A 114 10.52 19.07 -0.24
C PHE A 114 9.04 18.69 -0.14
N ILE A 115 8.64 18.07 0.95
CA ILE A 115 7.24 17.69 1.18
C ILE A 115 6.37 18.93 1.38
N ASP A 116 6.82 19.88 2.21
CA ASP A 116 6.11 21.13 2.42
C ASP A 116 5.94 21.95 1.13
N GLU A 117 6.98 21.98 0.29
CA GLU A 117 6.90 22.62 -1.01
C GLU A 117 5.92 21.91 -1.94
N SER A 118 5.88 20.58 -1.87
CA SER A 118 4.95 19.76 -2.65
C SER A 118 3.49 20.04 -2.27
N TYR A 119 3.19 20.17 -0.98
CA TYR A 119 1.86 20.57 -0.49
C TYR A 119 1.46 21.96 -0.98
N ARG A 120 2.37 22.93 -0.85
CA ARG A 120 2.13 24.31 -1.32
C ARG A 120 1.89 24.36 -2.83
N SER A 121 2.71 23.67 -3.61
CA SER A 121 2.61 23.62 -5.06
C SER A 121 1.34 22.91 -5.55
N ALA A 122 0.84 21.96 -4.79
CA ALA A 122 -0.43 21.27 -5.08
C ALA A 122 -1.66 22.10 -4.66
N GLY A 123 -1.48 23.16 -3.88
CA GLY A 123 -2.59 23.95 -3.31
C GLY A 123 -3.37 23.18 -2.25
N LEU A 124 -2.74 22.21 -1.57
CA LEU A 124 -3.32 21.37 -0.53
C LEU A 124 -2.65 21.65 0.81
N ALA A 125 -3.38 21.39 1.88
CA ALA A 125 -2.85 21.39 3.25
C ALA A 125 -2.97 20.00 3.86
N PRO A 126 -2.17 19.63 4.89
CA PRO A 126 -2.27 18.33 5.55
C PRO A 126 -3.68 17.98 6.05
N LYS A 127 -4.46 18.98 6.45
CA LYS A 127 -5.87 18.80 6.88
C LYS A 127 -6.80 18.34 5.76
N ASP A 128 -6.46 18.63 4.50
CA ASP A 128 -7.27 18.29 3.32
C ASP A 128 -7.06 16.84 2.87
N ILE A 129 -6.13 16.14 3.51
CA ILE A 129 -5.82 14.74 3.22
C ILE A 129 -6.64 13.84 4.14
N ASP A 130 -7.38 12.92 3.55
CA ASP A 130 -8.19 11.94 4.28
C ASP A 130 -7.39 10.70 4.66
N SER A 131 -6.44 10.32 3.81
CA SER A 131 -5.59 9.15 4.04
C SER A 131 -4.30 9.24 3.21
N GLY A 132 -3.26 8.49 3.61
CA GLY A 132 -2.02 8.47 2.86
C GLY A 132 -1.07 7.36 3.29
N ALA A 133 -0.04 7.13 2.49
CA ALA A 133 1.01 6.19 2.78
C ALA A 133 2.38 6.82 2.54
N VAL A 134 3.26 6.68 3.52
CA VAL A 134 4.71 6.92 3.36
C VAL A 134 5.36 5.56 3.24
N ILE A 135 6.00 5.31 2.12
CA ILE A 135 6.68 4.04 1.85
C ILE A 135 8.18 4.30 1.82
N LEU A 136 8.89 3.50 2.61
CA LEU A 136 10.33 3.42 2.54
C LEU A 136 10.69 2.21 1.67
N THR A 137 11.48 2.42 0.63
CA THR A 137 11.82 1.38 -0.35
C THR A 137 13.33 1.17 -0.48
N GLY A 138 13.72 -0.04 -0.88
CA GLY A 138 15.10 -0.42 -1.13
C GLY A 138 16.03 -0.21 0.07
N GLU A 139 17.24 0.27 -0.19
CA GLU A 139 18.26 0.51 0.85
C GLU A 139 17.87 1.62 1.85
N ALA A 140 16.90 2.48 1.53
CA ALA A 140 16.40 3.49 2.46
C ALA A 140 15.86 2.88 3.76
N ILE A 141 15.31 1.66 3.70
CA ILE A 141 14.81 0.91 4.87
C ILE A 141 15.95 0.58 5.85
N LYS A 142 17.13 0.27 5.34
CA LYS A 142 18.31 -0.13 6.15
C LYS A 142 18.96 1.05 6.87
N ARG A 143 18.59 2.29 6.57
CA ARG A 143 19.17 3.48 7.20
C ARG A 143 18.70 3.61 8.65
N ARG A 144 19.61 3.95 9.56
CA ARG A 144 19.34 4.03 11.01
C ARG A 144 18.19 4.94 11.38
N ASN A 145 17.93 6.00 10.61
CA ASN A 145 16.85 6.96 10.86
C ASN A 145 15.61 6.77 9.99
N ALA A 146 15.54 5.71 9.17
CA ALA A 146 14.40 5.45 8.26
C ALA A 146 13.05 5.42 9.00
N HIS A 147 12.98 4.67 10.11
CA HIS A 147 11.77 4.61 10.93
C HIS A 147 11.45 5.92 11.66
N ALA A 148 12.48 6.72 12.02
CA ALA A 148 12.27 8.02 12.65
C ALA A 148 11.67 9.01 11.65
N ILE A 149 12.18 9.03 10.42
CA ILE A 149 11.66 9.85 9.31
C ILE A 149 10.23 9.46 8.99
N ALA A 150 9.98 8.18 8.87
CA ALA A 150 8.64 7.67 8.63
C ALA A 150 7.65 8.11 9.70
N ARG A 151 8.03 8.08 10.98
CA ARG A 151 7.21 8.58 12.10
C ARG A 151 7.04 10.09 12.08
N LEU A 152 8.06 10.85 11.68
CA LEU A 152 7.98 12.29 11.58
C LEU A 152 6.88 12.72 10.60
N PHE A 153 6.83 12.12 9.42
CA PHE A 153 5.78 12.39 8.45
C PHE A 153 4.42 11.83 8.85
N ALA A 154 4.39 10.72 9.56
CA ALA A 154 3.16 10.18 10.10
C ALA A 154 2.57 11.02 11.23
N SER A 155 3.40 11.72 12.05
CA SER A 155 2.91 12.55 13.15
C SER A 155 2.34 13.89 12.70
N ASP A 156 2.97 14.53 11.72
CA ASP A 156 2.55 15.86 11.24
C ASP A 156 1.25 15.82 10.44
N ALA A 157 0.96 14.71 9.80
CA ALA A 157 -0.22 14.57 8.97
C ALA A 157 -1.38 13.78 9.59
N GLY A 158 -1.22 13.24 10.81
CA GLY A 158 -2.31 12.60 11.58
C GLY A 158 -3.00 11.40 10.94
N LYS A 159 -2.96 11.29 9.63
CA LYS A 159 -3.74 10.34 8.79
C LYS A 159 -2.89 9.41 7.93
N PHE A 160 -1.56 9.39 8.13
CA PHE A 160 -0.65 8.61 7.30
C PHE A 160 -0.26 7.29 7.92
N VAL A 161 -0.07 6.35 7.01
CA VAL A 161 0.58 5.08 7.26
C VAL A 161 2.05 5.19 6.91
N CYS A 162 2.91 4.78 7.78
CA CYS A 162 4.27 4.50 7.40
C CYS A 162 4.47 2.99 7.23
N ALA A 163 4.80 2.58 6.02
CA ALA A 163 5.14 1.21 5.72
C ALA A 163 6.60 1.11 5.25
N SER A 164 7.37 0.20 5.85
CA SER A 164 8.51 -0.41 5.16
C SER A 164 7.95 -1.37 4.14
N ALA A 165 8.04 -1.05 2.86
CA ALA A 165 7.69 -2.02 1.83
C ALA A 165 8.85 -3.00 1.68
N GLY A 166 8.68 -4.24 2.10
CA GLY A 166 9.57 -5.33 1.70
C GLY A 166 9.52 -5.50 0.17
N HIS A 167 10.52 -6.20 -0.38
CA HIS A 167 10.68 -6.35 -1.84
C HIS A 167 9.42 -6.85 -2.55
N HIS A 168 8.68 -7.76 -1.94
CA HIS A 168 7.42 -8.27 -2.48
C HIS A 168 6.36 -7.18 -2.59
N MET A 169 6.16 -6.39 -1.53
CA MET A 169 5.20 -5.28 -1.55
C MET A 169 5.55 -4.26 -2.63
N GLU A 170 6.83 -3.93 -2.80
CA GLU A 170 7.28 -3.04 -3.88
C GLU A 170 6.92 -3.59 -5.26
N CYS A 171 7.11 -4.91 -5.50
CA CYS A 171 6.68 -5.57 -6.74
C CYS A 171 5.19 -5.36 -7.02
N VAL A 172 4.36 -5.57 -5.99
CA VAL A 172 2.90 -5.44 -6.10
C VAL A 172 2.48 -4.00 -6.36
N LEU A 173 3.04 -3.06 -5.60
CA LEU A 173 2.74 -1.64 -5.78
C LEU A 173 3.12 -1.15 -7.18
N ALA A 174 4.31 -1.52 -7.67
CA ALA A 174 4.75 -1.17 -9.01
C ALA A 174 3.86 -1.79 -10.10
N ALA A 175 3.46 -3.06 -9.96
CA ALA A 175 2.60 -3.74 -10.92
C ALA A 175 1.19 -3.12 -10.99
N HIS A 176 0.61 -2.73 -9.86
CA HIS A 176 -0.67 -2.03 -9.81
C HIS A 176 -0.56 -0.59 -10.29
N GLY A 177 0.41 0.16 -9.77
CA GLY A 177 0.57 1.58 -10.08
C GLY A 177 0.98 1.84 -11.53
N SER A 178 1.66 0.92 -12.19
CA SER A 178 1.94 0.99 -13.62
C SER A 178 0.69 0.72 -14.49
N GLY A 179 -0.31 0.03 -13.94
CA GLY A 179 -1.46 -0.46 -14.68
C GLY A 179 -1.23 -1.82 -15.35
N ALA A 180 -0.09 -2.49 -15.12
CA ALA A 180 0.20 -3.80 -15.70
C ALA A 180 -0.84 -4.85 -15.35
N THR A 181 -1.35 -4.86 -14.09
CA THR A 181 -2.45 -5.74 -13.65
C THR A 181 -3.74 -5.47 -14.43
N ALA A 182 -4.10 -4.22 -14.66
CA ALA A 182 -5.28 -3.85 -15.44
C ALA A 182 -5.14 -4.24 -16.92
N ILE A 183 -3.94 -4.08 -17.50
CA ILE A 183 -3.65 -4.50 -18.87
C ILE A 183 -3.76 -6.03 -18.97
N SER A 184 -3.18 -6.80 -18.04
CA SER A 184 -3.26 -8.26 -17.99
C SER A 184 -4.70 -8.74 -17.94
N ARG A 185 -5.52 -8.17 -17.05
CA ARG A 185 -6.95 -8.51 -16.92
C ARG A 185 -7.74 -8.24 -18.20
N ARG A 186 -7.54 -7.08 -18.81
CA ARG A 186 -8.24 -6.68 -20.04
C ARG A 186 -7.83 -7.49 -21.26
N THR A 187 -6.56 -7.87 -21.35
CA THR A 187 -6.01 -8.56 -22.53
C THR A 187 -5.96 -10.07 -22.39
N HIS A 188 -6.20 -10.60 -21.18
CA HIS A 188 -5.99 -12.01 -20.81
C HIS A 188 -4.57 -12.52 -21.14
N ARG A 189 -3.57 -11.64 -21.06
CA ARG A 189 -2.17 -11.94 -21.34
C ARG A 189 -1.36 -12.01 -20.05
N THR A 190 -0.44 -12.98 -19.99
CA THR A 190 0.59 -13.00 -18.93
C THR A 190 1.57 -11.85 -19.18
N ILE A 191 1.78 -11.03 -18.17
CA ILE A 191 2.68 -9.86 -18.19
C ILE A 191 3.77 -10.06 -17.16
N LEU A 192 5.00 -9.74 -17.52
CA LEU A 192 6.08 -9.55 -16.56
C LEU A 192 6.32 -8.04 -16.42
N ASN A 193 6.04 -7.48 -15.25
CA ASN A 193 6.43 -6.13 -14.91
C ASN A 193 7.82 -6.14 -14.28
N VAL A 194 8.74 -5.33 -14.83
CA VAL A 194 10.14 -5.21 -14.39
C VAL A 194 10.33 -3.80 -13.88
N ASP A 195 10.43 -3.65 -12.57
CA ASP A 195 10.60 -2.37 -11.89
C ASP A 195 12.06 -2.16 -11.52
N ILE A 196 12.76 -1.31 -12.30
CA ILE A 196 14.19 -1.08 -12.13
C ILE A 196 14.41 0.26 -11.43
N GLY A 197 14.62 0.20 -10.13
CA GLY A 197 14.92 1.36 -9.30
C GLY A 197 16.42 1.69 -9.27
N GLY A 198 16.83 2.47 -8.27
CA GLY A 198 18.23 2.85 -8.12
C GLY A 198 19.10 1.74 -7.53
N GLY A 199 18.60 0.96 -6.57
CA GLY A 199 19.37 -0.10 -5.89
C GLY A 199 18.95 -1.51 -6.25
N THR A 200 17.72 -1.70 -6.71
CA THR A 200 17.11 -3.03 -6.87
C THR A 200 16.23 -3.09 -8.12
N THR A 201 16.12 -4.29 -8.68
CA THR A 201 15.14 -4.63 -9.72
C THR A 201 14.13 -5.61 -9.14
N LYS A 202 12.83 -5.34 -9.35
CA LYS A 202 11.70 -6.13 -8.88
C LYS A 202 10.93 -6.65 -10.07
N PHE A 203 10.53 -7.89 -9.98
CA PHE A 203 9.79 -8.60 -11.02
C PHE A 203 8.43 -9.01 -10.48
N ALA A 204 7.38 -8.75 -11.21
CA ALA A 204 6.03 -9.23 -10.90
C ALA A 204 5.45 -9.95 -12.12
N LEU A 205 5.18 -11.22 -11.98
CA LEU A 205 4.49 -12.04 -12.98
C LEU A 205 2.99 -11.94 -12.74
N ILE A 206 2.25 -11.54 -13.78
CA ILE A 206 0.84 -11.17 -13.69
C ILE A 206 0.06 -12.01 -14.69
N ARG A 207 -1.00 -12.69 -14.23
CA ARG A 207 -1.90 -13.49 -15.06
C ARG A 207 -3.36 -13.13 -14.76
N ASN A 208 -4.11 -12.78 -15.82
CA ASN A 208 -5.51 -12.36 -15.71
C ASN A 208 -5.77 -11.21 -14.72
N GLY A 209 -4.74 -10.37 -14.46
CA GLY A 209 -4.79 -9.26 -13.53
C GLY A 209 -4.35 -9.60 -12.10
N ASP A 210 -4.06 -10.86 -11.80
CA ASP A 210 -3.57 -11.31 -10.50
C ASP A 210 -2.05 -11.50 -10.55
N ILE A 211 -1.36 -11.08 -9.49
CA ILE A 211 0.09 -11.26 -9.36
C ILE A 211 0.33 -12.66 -8.82
N VAL A 212 0.90 -13.53 -9.66
CA VAL A 212 1.10 -14.94 -9.36
C VAL A 212 2.47 -15.26 -8.80
N SER A 213 3.47 -14.41 -9.05
CA SER A 213 4.82 -14.57 -8.51
C SER A 213 5.55 -13.24 -8.50
N THR A 214 6.45 -13.05 -7.54
CA THR A 214 7.31 -11.87 -7.43
C THR A 214 8.73 -12.27 -7.09
N CYS A 215 9.70 -11.48 -7.55
CA CYS A 215 11.11 -11.68 -7.27
C CYS A 215 11.84 -10.34 -7.22
N ALA A 216 12.96 -10.26 -6.51
CA ALA A 216 13.81 -9.10 -6.46
C ALA A 216 15.29 -9.47 -6.48
N VAL A 217 16.08 -8.61 -7.16
CA VAL A 217 17.55 -8.71 -7.19
C VAL A 217 18.18 -7.36 -6.88
N ALA A 218 19.38 -7.38 -6.31
CA ALA A 218 20.16 -6.20 -5.96
C ALA A 218 20.88 -5.61 -7.20
N VAL A 219 20.10 -5.29 -8.25
CA VAL A 219 20.56 -4.62 -9.47
C VAL A 219 19.72 -3.38 -9.69
N GLY A 220 20.38 -2.22 -9.88
CA GLY A 220 19.69 -0.95 -10.08
C GLY A 220 20.56 0.10 -10.74
N GLY A 221 19.94 1.21 -11.12
CA GLY A 221 20.59 2.27 -11.90
C GLY A 221 21.53 3.18 -11.11
N ARG A 222 21.57 3.08 -9.76
CA ARG A 222 22.37 3.96 -8.91
C ARG A 222 23.23 3.19 -7.89
N LEU A 223 23.67 2.00 -8.26
CA LEU A 223 24.61 1.21 -7.47
C LEU A 223 26.00 1.84 -7.42
N ILE A 224 26.36 2.53 -8.50
CA ILE A 224 27.57 3.34 -8.63
C ILE A 224 27.10 4.73 -9.05
N ALA A 225 27.57 5.77 -8.34
CA ALA A 225 27.47 7.14 -8.81
C ALA A 225 28.84 7.78 -8.82
N MET A 226 29.03 8.72 -9.75
CA MET A 226 30.33 9.34 -10.03
C MET A 226 30.18 10.84 -10.09
N GLY A 227 31.21 11.53 -9.62
CA GLY A 227 31.40 12.95 -9.88
C GLY A 227 31.75 13.23 -11.36
N PRO A 228 31.77 14.53 -11.73
CA PRO A 228 32.09 14.95 -13.11
C PRO A 228 33.48 14.50 -13.58
N ASP A 229 34.39 14.23 -12.64
CA ASP A 229 35.76 13.80 -12.89
C ASP A 229 35.93 12.27 -12.92
N GLY A 230 34.82 11.51 -12.79
CA GLY A 230 34.80 10.06 -12.77
C GLY A 230 35.13 9.44 -11.39
N THR A 231 35.23 10.26 -10.35
CA THR A 231 35.43 9.79 -8.97
C THR A 231 34.16 9.15 -8.44
N ILE A 232 34.25 7.94 -7.88
CA ILE A 232 33.13 7.22 -7.28
C ILE A 232 32.67 7.95 -6.02
N THR A 233 31.46 8.49 -6.06
CA THR A 233 30.84 9.21 -4.93
C THR A 233 29.78 8.36 -4.20
N ARG A 234 29.35 7.27 -4.81
CA ARG A 234 28.47 6.25 -4.23
C ARG A 234 28.85 4.87 -4.75
N LEU A 235 28.90 3.90 -3.85
CA LEU A 235 29.22 2.52 -4.15
C LEU A 235 28.41 1.60 -3.23
N GLU A 236 27.55 0.78 -3.81
CA GLU A 236 26.74 -0.20 -3.08
C GLU A 236 27.41 -1.60 -3.13
N ASP A 237 27.17 -2.42 -2.10
CA ASP A 237 27.75 -3.76 -1.97
C ASP A 237 27.51 -4.65 -3.19
N SER A 238 26.34 -4.56 -3.80
CA SER A 238 26.00 -5.32 -5.01
C SER A 238 26.86 -4.95 -6.21
N ALA A 239 27.23 -3.67 -6.34
CA ALA A 239 28.17 -3.23 -7.38
C ALA A 239 29.59 -3.76 -7.11
N MET A 240 30.04 -3.74 -5.87
CA MET A 240 31.34 -4.33 -5.49
C MET A 240 31.39 -5.82 -5.82
N ARG A 241 30.33 -6.58 -5.49
CA ARG A 241 30.24 -8.02 -5.82
C ARG A 241 30.25 -8.26 -7.33
N ALA A 242 29.51 -7.44 -8.10
CA ALA A 242 29.49 -7.52 -9.56
C ALA A 242 30.89 -7.23 -10.14
N ALA A 243 31.58 -6.21 -9.66
CA ALA A 243 32.94 -5.87 -10.08
C ALA A 243 33.93 -6.99 -9.73
N GLN A 244 33.91 -7.50 -8.51
CA GLN A 244 34.78 -8.61 -8.04
C GLN A 244 34.56 -9.88 -8.88
N SER A 245 33.33 -10.19 -9.27
CA SER A 245 33.01 -11.39 -10.09
C SER A 245 33.70 -11.38 -11.46
N ILE A 246 34.10 -10.19 -11.94
CA ILE A 246 34.79 -10.00 -13.22
C ILE A 246 36.24 -9.50 -13.06
N GLY A 247 36.77 -9.57 -11.82
CA GLY A 247 38.15 -9.23 -11.50
C GLY A 247 38.44 -7.72 -11.46
N ILE A 248 37.46 -6.90 -11.09
CA ILE A 248 37.59 -5.45 -10.88
C ILE A 248 37.42 -5.15 -9.40
N GLU A 249 38.33 -4.38 -8.82
CA GLU A 249 38.20 -3.84 -7.46
C GLU A 249 37.71 -2.38 -7.53
N LEU A 250 36.74 -2.04 -6.69
CA LEU A 250 36.18 -0.69 -6.59
C LEU A 250 36.32 -0.17 -5.17
N GLN A 251 36.66 1.10 -5.04
CA GLN A 251 36.69 1.80 -3.76
C GLN A 251 36.02 3.18 -3.88
N LEU A 252 35.29 3.57 -2.84
CA LEU A 252 34.70 4.89 -2.75
C LEU A 252 35.80 5.96 -2.74
N GLY A 253 35.66 7.00 -3.54
CA GLY A 253 36.65 8.06 -3.70
C GLY A 253 37.71 7.81 -4.78
N GLU A 254 37.79 6.61 -5.34
CA GLU A 254 38.67 6.30 -6.48
C GLU A 254 37.99 6.60 -7.81
N ARG A 255 38.79 6.67 -8.86
CA ARG A 255 38.30 6.83 -10.23
C ARG A 255 38.07 5.47 -10.88
N ILE A 256 36.97 5.34 -11.60
CA ILE A 256 36.68 4.20 -12.45
C ILE A 256 36.86 4.58 -13.92
N SER A 257 37.49 3.68 -14.69
CA SER A 257 37.60 3.86 -16.13
C SER A 257 36.28 3.53 -16.84
N ALA A 258 36.04 4.15 -17.99
CA ALA A 258 34.84 3.87 -18.78
C ALA A 258 34.72 2.38 -19.19
N SER A 259 35.85 1.72 -19.48
CA SER A 259 35.86 0.29 -19.84
C SER A 259 35.53 -0.63 -18.68
N GLU A 260 35.98 -0.31 -17.47
CA GLU A 260 35.62 -1.06 -16.26
C GLU A 260 34.14 -0.89 -15.93
N LEU A 261 33.64 0.35 -15.98
CA LEU A 261 32.22 0.66 -15.79
C LEU A 261 31.35 -0.11 -16.79
N GLU A 262 31.71 -0.13 -18.06
CA GLU A 262 30.99 -0.85 -19.11
C GLU A 262 30.92 -2.36 -18.83
N ARG A 263 32.02 -2.97 -18.41
CA ARG A 263 32.05 -4.40 -18.04
C ARG A 263 31.17 -4.71 -16.84
N ILE A 264 31.13 -3.84 -15.82
CA ILE A 264 30.26 -4.00 -14.65
C ILE A 264 28.79 -3.87 -15.07
N VAL A 265 28.45 -2.86 -15.85
CA VAL A 265 27.09 -2.65 -16.37
C VAL A 265 26.66 -3.84 -17.23
N GLU A 266 27.55 -4.41 -18.04
CA GLU A 266 27.30 -5.62 -18.82
C GLU A 266 26.92 -6.81 -17.94
N ALA A 267 27.67 -7.05 -16.85
CA ALA A 267 27.40 -8.12 -15.91
C ALA A 267 26.05 -7.93 -15.16
N LEU A 268 25.73 -6.69 -14.76
CA LEU A 268 24.47 -6.36 -14.10
C LEU A 268 23.26 -6.49 -15.06
N ALA A 269 23.40 -6.01 -16.29
CA ALA A 269 22.36 -6.13 -17.33
C ALA A 269 22.07 -7.59 -17.67
N GLU A 270 23.11 -8.44 -17.70
CA GLU A 270 22.97 -9.87 -17.95
C GLU A 270 22.05 -10.54 -16.92
N ILE A 271 22.18 -10.18 -15.64
CA ILE A 271 21.30 -10.71 -14.59
C ILE A 271 19.83 -10.37 -14.87
N VAL A 272 19.55 -9.11 -15.15
CA VAL A 272 18.17 -8.65 -15.41
C VAL A 272 17.59 -9.35 -16.64
N VAL A 273 18.36 -9.44 -17.72
CA VAL A 273 17.90 -10.06 -18.98
C VAL A 273 17.71 -11.56 -18.84
N ALA A 274 18.61 -12.26 -18.16
CA ALA A 274 18.47 -13.69 -17.88
C ALA A 274 17.19 -13.99 -17.08
N MET A 275 16.87 -13.14 -16.09
CA MET A 275 15.63 -13.30 -15.32
C MET A 275 14.38 -13.02 -16.15
N ILE A 276 14.41 -12.01 -17.05
CA ILE A 276 13.31 -11.74 -18.00
C ILE A 276 13.12 -12.94 -18.94
N ALA A 277 14.21 -13.51 -19.43
CA ALA A 277 14.21 -14.68 -20.31
C ALA A 277 13.92 -15.99 -19.57
N GLN A 278 13.77 -15.94 -18.25
CA GLN A 278 13.56 -17.11 -17.37
C GLN A 278 14.65 -18.19 -17.52
N GLU A 279 15.85 -17.75 -17.73
CA GLU A 279 17.04 -18.60 -17.76
C GLU A 279 17.47 -18.96 -16.32
N ALA A 280 18.17 -20.07 -16.19
CA ALA A 280 18.72 -20.46 -14.88
C ALA A 280 19.69 -19.39 -14.36
N PRO A 281 19.55 -18.87 -13.14
CA PRO A 281 20.40 -17.82 -12.63
C PRO A 281 21.86 -18.28 -12.50
N GLY A 282 22.77 -17.51 -13.06
CA GLY A 282 24.21 -17.67 -12.86
C GLY A 282 24.63 -17.44 -11.40
N GLN A 283 25.90 -17.70 -11.05
CA GLN A 283 26.36 -17.55 -9.66
C GLN A 283 26.16 -16.12 -9.16
N LEU A 284 26.58 -15.11 -9.90
CA LEU A 284 26.41 -13.70 -9.52
C LEU A 284 24.91 -13.34 -9.32
N ALA A 285 24.03 -13.85 -10.19
CA ALA A 285 22.59 -13.62 -10.05
C ALA A 285 22.07 -14.20 -8.72
N ARG A 286 22.47 -15.44 -8.37
CA ARG A 286 22.09 -16.06 -7.07
C ARG A 286 22.61 -15.27 -5.88
N ASP A 287 23.82 -14.76 -5.96
CA ASP A 287 24.46 -13.98 -4.88
C ASP A 287 23.79 -12.60 -4.68
N LEU A 288 23.12 -12.08 -5.72
CA LEU A 288 22.42 -10.81 -5.70
C LEU A 288 20.88 -10.95 -5.56
N MET A 289 20.35 -12.17 -5.49
CA MET A 289 18.93 -12.37 -5.23
C MET A 289 18.56 -11.92 -3.80
N LEU A 290 17.42 -11.24 -3.70
CA LEU A 290 16.88 -10.73 -2.43
C LEU A 290 15.64 -11.50 -1.97
N THR A 291 15.06 -12.29 -2.87
CA THR A 291 13.87 -13.12 -2.63
C THR A 291 14.01 -14.43 -3.41
N GLU A 292 13.05 -15.35 -3.23
CA GLU A 292 12.97 -16.55 -4.05
C GLU A 292 12.82 -16.24 -5.55
N PRO A 293 13.27 -17.14 -6.44
CA PRO A 293 13.13 -16.97 -7.88
C PRO A 293 11.66 -16.87 -8.32
N LEU A 294 11.44 -16.23 -9.47
CA LEU A 294 10.15 -16.20 -10.13
C LEU A 294 9.65 -17.61 -10.49
N ALA A 295 8.34 -17.80 -10.41
CA ALA A 295 7.70 -18.98 -11.00
C ALA A 295 7.99 -19.03 -12.51
N HIS A 296 8.25 -20.22 -13.03
CA HIS A 296 8.60 -20.41 -14.45
C HIS A 296 7.34 -20.41 -15.33
N GLU A 297 7.05 -19.24 -15.90
CA GLU A 297 5.96 -19.03 -16.85
C GLU A 297 6.35 -17.93 -17.84
N ALA A 298 6.43 -18.27 -19.13
CA ALA A 298 6.84 -17.32 -20.17
C ALA A 298 5.83 -16.17 -20.33
N PRO A 299 6.23 -14.90 -20.17
CA PRO A 299 5.34 -13.77 -20.35
C PRO A 299 5.03 -13.54 -21.85
N HIS A 300 3.82 -13.07 -22.13
CA HIS A 300 3.44 -12.59 -23.47
C HIS A 300 3.86 -11.14 -23.69
N LEU A 301 3.86 -10.36 -22.61
CA LEU A 301 4.17 -8.93 -22.62
C LEU A 301 5.17 -8.60 -21.50
N LEU A 302 6.03 -7.60 -21.78
CA LEU A 302 6.92 -6.97 -20.81
C LEU A 302 6.49 -5.53 -20.58
N THR A 303 6.52 -5.10 -19.32
CA THR A 303 6.40 -3.69 -18.93
C THR A 303 7.60 -3.31 -18.08
N PHE A 304 8.12 -2.10 -18.26
CA PHE A 304 9.20 -1.56 -17.45
C PHE A 304 8.70 -0.38 -16.63
N THR A 305 9.11 -0.33 -15.36
CA THR A 305 8.84 0.74 -14.40
C THR A 305 10.11 1.08 -13.61
N GLY A 306 10.02 2.05 -12.69
CA GLY A 306 11.19 2.56 -11.97
C GLY A 306 11.99 3.58 -12.79
N GLY A 307 13.02 4.15 -12.15
CA GLY A 307 13.81 5.24 -12.74
C GLY A 307 14.55 4.85 -14.03
N VAL A 308 15.03 3.61 -14.12
CA VAL A 308 15.74 3.13 -15.33
C VAL A 308 14.79 2.99 -16.51
N SER A 309 13.48 2.77 -16.28
CA SER A 309 12.49 2.70 -17.35
C SER A 309 12.32 4.01 -18.11
N GLU A 310 12.67 5.14 -17.50
CA GLU A 310 12.60 6.44 -18.17
C GLU A 310 13.59 6.51 -19.36
N TYR A 311 14.75 5.85 -19.23
CA TYR A 311 15.71 5.70 -20.32
C TYR A 311 15.30 4.62 -21.33
N ILE A 312 14.73 3.50 -20.87
CA ILE A 312 14.24 2.42 -21.76
C ILE A 312 13.18 2.96 -22.73
N PHE A 313 12.33 3.88 -22.28
CA PHE A 313 11.28 4.50 -23.10
C PHE A 313 11.64 5.89 -23.62
N GLU A 314 12.92 6.28 -23.53
CA GLU A 314 13.45 7.56 -24.05
C GLU A 314 12.73 8.81 -23.50
N ARG A 315 12.20 8.73 -22.25
CA ARG A 315 11.55 9.86 -21.57
C ARG A 315 12.53 10.73 -20.79
N GLU A 316 13.73 10.21 -20.54
CA GLU A 316 14.83 10.91 -19.88
C GLU A 316 16.10 10.78 -20.73
N THR A 317 16.83 11.88 -20.87
CA THR A 317 18.09 11.94 -21.65
C THR A 317 19.26 12.44 -20.81
N SER A 318 18.98 13.07 -19.66
CA SER A 318 19.99 13.65 -18.77
C SER A 318 20.85 12.56 -18.12
N ASN A 319 22.11 12.85 -17.89
CA ASN A 319 23.01 11.98 -17.13
C ASN A 319 23.11 12.49 -15.70
N PHE A 320 22.71 11.65 -14.74
CA PHE A 320 22.77 11.97 -13.30
C PHE A 320 24.05 11.48 -12.61
N GLY A 321 25.09 11.17 -13.38
CA GLY A 321 26.35 10.67 -12.86
C GLY A 321 26.27 9.26 -12.28
N ASP A 322 25.33 8.43 -12.75
CA ASP A 322 25.13 7.06 -12.32
C ASP A 322 25.09 6.08 -13.52
N ILE A 323 24.81 4.81 -13.23
CA ILE A 323 24.78 3.76 -14.24
C ILE A 323 23.40 3.52 -14.86
N ALA A 324 22.37 4.33 -14.54
CA ALA A 324 20.99 4.09 -14.96
C ALA A 324 20.84 4.06 -16.50
N LYS A 325 21.38 5.07 -17.17
CA LYS A 325 21.32 5.13 -18.63
C LYS A 325 22.10 3.99 -19.31
N PRO A 326 23.40 3.75 -19.03
CA PRO A 326 24.12 2.63 -19.65
C PRO A 326 23.50 1.26 -19.31
N LEU A 327 22.91 1.09 -18.12
CA LEU A 327 22.19 -0.13 -17.75
C LEU A 327 20.94 -0.32 -18.62
N ALA A 328 20.14 0.72 -18.82
CA ALA A 328 18.97 0.70 -19.70
C ALA A 328 19.35 0.33 -21.13
N ASP A 329 20.34 1.03 -21.70
CA ASP A 329 20.82 0.80 -23.07
C ASP A 329 21.28 -0.67 -23.24
N ARG A 330 21.98 -1.22 -22.25
CA ARG A 330 22.49 -2.59 -22.31
C ARG A 330 21.37 -3.64 -22.14
N ILE A 331 20.39 -3.40 -21.28
CA ILE A 331 19.21 -4.27 -21.12
C ILE A 331 18.44 -4.33 -22.43
N VAL A 332 18.15 -3.19 -23.07
CA VAL A 332 17.41 -3.13 -24.33
C VAL A 332 18.16 -3.89 -25.43
N ALA A 333 19.47 -3.66 -25.55
CA ALA A 333 20.31 -4.33 -26.54
C ALA A 333 20.31 -5.86 -26.38
N LYS A 334 20.42 -6.34 -25.12
CA LYS A 334 20.47 -7.78 -24.81
C LYS A 334 19.12 -8.51 -24.89
N LEU A 335 18.02 -7.81 -24.72
CA LEU A 335 16.68 -8.41 -24.80
C LEU A 335 16.34 -8.85 -26.23
N SER A 336 16.95 -8.23 -27.23
CA SER A 336 16.75 -8.60 -28.64
C SER A 336 17.17 -10.05 -28.89
N GLY A 337 16.19 -10.89 -29.28
CA GLY A 337 16.39 -12.31 -29.57
C GLY A 337 16.40 -13.24 -28.33
N ARG A 338 16.35 -12.72 -27.08
CA ARG A 338 16.33 -13.55 -25.86
C ARG A 338 14.93 -13.67 -25.24
N SER A 339 14.02 -12.75 -25.51
CA SER A 339 12.64 -12.83 -25.06
C SER A 339 11.69 -12.69 -26.24
N ALA A 340 10.71 -13.59 -26.32
CA ALA A 340 9.61 -13.48 -27.30
C ALA A 340 8.50 -12.52 -26.84
N ALA A 341 8.56 -12.05 -25.60
CA ALA A 341 7.57 -11.15 -25.05
C ALA A 341 7.68 -9.75 -25.67
N LYS A 342 6.54 -9.18 -26.06
CA LYS A 342 6.50 -7.83 -26.62
C LYS A 342 6.59 -6.79 -25.49
N THR A 343 7.56 -5.89 -25.58
CA THR A 343 7.64 -4.73 -24.66
C THR A 343 6.53 -3.74 -24.98
N ILE A 344 5.81 -3.32 -23.95
CA ILE A 344 4.77 -2.29 -24.01
C ILE A 344 5.05 -1.21 -22.98
N ASN A 345 4.77 0.04 -23.33
CA ASN A 345 4.87 1.16 -22.39
C ASN A 345 3.59 1.23 -21.54
N PRO A 346 3.65 1.02 -20.21
CA PRO A 346 2.48 1.09 -19.35
C PRO A 346 2.01 2.53 -19.07
N GLY A 347 2.75 3.54 -19.53
CA GLY A 347 2.44 4.96 -19.34
C GLY A 347 2.91 5.54 -18.00
N GLN A 348 3.13 4.72 -16.99
CA GLN A 348 3.67 5.12 -15.68
C GLN A 348 5.03 4.42 -15.48
N GLY A 349 6.09 5.20 -15.28
CA GLY A 349 7.46 4.69 -15.12
C GLY A 349 7.92 4.81 -13.66
N ILE A 350 8.76 5.80 -13.41
CA ILE A 350 9.40 6.03 -12.09
C ILE A 350 8.42 6.23 -10.94
N ARG A 351 7.16 6.61 -11.21
CA ARG A 351 6.12 6.84 -10.19
C ARG A 351 5.20 5.64 -9.94
N ALA A 352 5.45 4.49 -10.58
CA ALA A 352 4.57 3.33 -10.45
C ALA A 352 4.36 2.92 -8.99
N THR A 353 5.42 2.81 -8.19
CA THR A 353 5.33 2.41 -6.79
C THR A 353 4.49 3.39 -5.96
N VAL A 354 4.71 4.70 -6.10
CA VAL A 354 3.93 5.70 -5.33
C VAL A 354 2.47 5.77 -5.78
N ILE A 355 2.20 5.57 -7.07
CA ILE A 355 0.84 5.46 -7.59
C ILE A 355 0.15 4.23 -6.97
N GLY A 356 0.81 3.09 -6.97
CA GLY A 356 0.34 1.89 -6.29
C GLY A 356 0.07 2.14 -4.82
N ALA A 357 1.02 2.76 -4.12
CA ALA A 357 0.90 3.09 -2.70
C ALA A 357 -0.31 3.96 -2.38
N SER A 358 -0.53 5.02 -3.16
CA SER A 358 -1.64 5.94 -2.94
C SER A 358 -3.02 5.35 -3.25
N GLN A 359 -3.08 4.25 -3.98
CA GLN A 359 -4.31 3.71 -4.54
C GLN A 359 -4.68 2.31 -4.05
N PHE A 360 -3.68 1.46 -3.77
CA PHE A 360 -3.87 0.04 -3.58
C PHE A 360 -4.19 -0.34 -2.13
N THR A 361 -3.61 0.36 -1.18
CA THR A 361 -3.67 0.02 0.25
C THR A 361 -4.88 0.58 0.98
N VAL A 362 -5.69 1.43 0.33
CA VAL A 362 -6.85 2.05 0.97
C VAL A 362 -8.09 1.19 0.74
N GLN A 363 -8.66 0.69 1.83
CA GLN A 363 -10.02 0.15 1.90
C GLN A 363 -10.85 1.05 2.82
N VAL A 364 -12.15 0.94 2.73
CA VAL A 364 -13.07 1.63 3.63
C VAL A 364 -13.95 0.60 4.27
N SER A 365 -14.15 0.72 5.58
CA SER A 365 -15.03 -0.17 6.33
C SER A 365 -16.46 -0.15 5.78
N GLY A 366 -17.23 -1.18 6.11
CA GLY A 366 -18.68 -1.12 6.01
C GLY A 366 -19.28 -0.02 6.92
N LYS A 367 -20.59 0.20 6.83
CA LYS A 367 -21.33 1.09 7.73
C LYS A 367 -21.65 0.45 9.08
N THR A 368 -21.45 -0.84 9.20
CA THR A 368 -21.79 -1.66 10.37
C THR A 368 -20.59 -1.77 11.31
N ILE A 369 -20.03 -0.62 11.69
CA ILE A 369 -18.95 -0.54 12.67
C ILE A 369 -19.48 -0.30 14.08
N HIS A 370 -18.71 -0.75 15.07
CA HIS A 370 -18.90 -0.41 16.48
C HIS A 370 -17.61 0.16 17.05
N MET A 371 -17.71 1.24 17.78
CA MET A 371 -16.59 1.87 18.45
C MET A 371 -17.02 2.40 19.82
N SER A 372 -16.33 1.96 20.86
CA SER A 372 -16.58 2.41 22.21
C SER A 372 -16.27 3.90 22.38
N PRO A 373 -17.07 4.64 23.18
CA PRO A 373 -16.73 6.00 23.57
C PRO A 373 -15.34 6.06 24.22
N GLY A 374 -14.51 7.02 23.83
CA GLY A 374 -13.19 7.24 24.41
C GLY A 374 -12.04 6.48 23.73
N VAL A 375 -12.31 5.66 22.71
CA VAL A 375 -11.24 5.14 21.85
C VAL A 375 -10.74 6.25 20.96
N SER A 376 -9.44 6.53 21.04
CA SER A 376 -8.80 7.53 20.18
C SER A 376 -8.42 6.93 18.84
N LEU A 377 -8.88 7.54 17.74
CA LEU A 377 -8.42 7.30 16.40
C LEU A 377 -7.53 8.48 15.95
N PRO A 378 -6.58 8.28 15.05
CA PRO A 378 -6.23 7.04 14.33
C PRO A 378 -5.41 6.06 15.18
N VAL A 379 -5.59 4.74 14.96
CA VAL A 379 -4.73 3.69 15.50
C VAL A 379 -3.87 3.14 14.37
N ARG A 380 -2.56 2.98 14.61
CA ARG A 380 -1.60 2.68 13.54
C ARG A 380 -0.80 1.44 13.81
N ASN A 381 -0.33 0.84 12.71
CA ASN A 381 0.60 -0.28 12.69
C ASN A 381 0.13 -1.47 13.55
N VAL A 382 -1.15 -1.78 13.43
CA VAL A 382 -1.81 -2.83 14.20
C VAL A 382 -1.63 -4.16 13.48
N PRO A 383 -0.92 -5.15 14.04
CA PRO A 383 -0.84 -6.48 13.46
C PRO A 383 -2.21 -7.16 13.50
N VAL A 384 -2.54 -7.88 12.43
CA VAL A 384 -3.78 -8.65 12.35
C VAL A 384 -3.49 -10.12 12.57
N LEU A 385 -4.09 -10.70 13.59
CA LEU A 385 -4.03 -12.11 13.89
C LEU A 385 -5.34 -12.78 13.46
N PHE A 386 -5.24 -13.94 12.82
CA PHE A 386 -6.38 -14.76 12.45
C PHE A 386 -6.44 -16.01 13.33
N PRO A 387 -7.21 -15.99 14.42
CA PRO A 387 -7.42 -17.20 15.23
C PRO A 387 -8.06 -18.30 14.36
N ARG A 388 -7.54 -19.51 14.48
CA ARG A 388 -8.09 -20.67 13.76
C ARG A 388 -9.40 -21.13 14.37
N ILE A 389 -10.46 -20.35 14.16
CA ILE A 389 -11.82 -20.62 14.63
C ILE A 389 -12.56 -21.31 13.50
N GLY A 390 -13.07 -22.51 13.75
CA GLY A 390 -13.87 -23.28 12.77
C GLY A 390 -15.32 -22.77 12.73
N LEU A 391 -15.55 -21.57 12.18
CA LEU A 391 -16.88 -20.95 12.11
C LEU A 391 -17.85 -21.60 11.09
N ASP A 392 -17.41 -22.60 10.37
CA ASP A 392 -18.19 -23.43 9.42
C ASP A 392 -18.90 -24.62 10.09
N ARG A 393 -18.61 -24.87 11.39
CA ARG A 393 -19.16 -25.96 12.20
C ARG A 393 -19.79 -25.41 13.47
N ASP A 394 -20.38 -26.30 14.28
CA ASP A 394 -20.74 -25.95 15.64
C ASP A 394 -19.48 -25.65 16.44
N PHE A 395 -19.46 -24.50 17.07
CA PHE A 395 -18.37 -24.01 17.89
C PHE A 395 -18.88 -23.56 19.26
N ASP A 396 -18.00 -23.55 20.24
CA ASP A 396 -18.28 -23.08 21.59
C ASP A 396 -17.31 -21.98 22.04
N ALA A 397 -17.71 -21.23 23.04
CA ALA A 397 -16.90 -20.13 23.58
C ALA A 397 -15.52 -20.60 24.09
N ALA A 398 -15.42 -21.82 24.63
CA ALA A 398 -14.15 -22.34 25.16
C ALA A 398 -13.14 -22.63 24.04
N GLY A 399 -13.58 -23.26 22.96
CA GLY A 399 -12.75 -23.51 21.78
C GLY A 399 -12.28 -22.21 21.10
N ILE A 400 -13.18 -21.22 21.00
CA ILE A 400 -12.84 -19.89 20.50
C ILE A 400 -11.79 -19.23 21.39
N ALA A 401 -11.98 -19.24 22.70
CA ALA A 401 -11.05 -18.67 23.66
C ALA A 401 -9.65 -19.30 23.56
N ALA A 402 -9.59 -20.62 23.39
CA ALA A 402 -8.33 -21.33 23.18
C ALA A 402 -7.63 -20.90 21.87
N ALA A 403 -8.38 -20.80 20.75
CA ALA A 403 -7.85 -20.39 19.47
C ALA A 403 -7.31 -18.93 19.48
N VAL A 404 -8.06 -18.03 20.13
CA VAL A 404 -7.65 -16.62 20.28
C VAL A 404 -6.39 -16.51 21.12
N ARG A 405 -6.32 -17.21 22.27
CA ARG A 405 -5.10 -17.21 23.12
C ARG A 405 -3.90 -17.75 22.36
N ALA A 406 -4.04 -18.88 21.69
CA ALA A 406 -2.96 -19.46 20.90
C ALA A 406 -2.43 -18.49 19.82
N SER A 407 -3.30 -17.67 19.24
CA SER A 407 -2.88 -16.63 18.29
C SER A 407 -2.20 -15.46 18.98
N LEU A 408 -2.68 -15.01 20.13
CA LEU A 408 -2.07 -13.94 20.92
C LEU A 408 -0.68 -14.32 21.43
N ASP A 409 -0.49 -15.58 21.81
CA ASP A 409 0.79 -16.13 22.30
C ASP A 409 1.89 -16.16 21.21
N THR A 410 1.52 -15.99 19.94
CA THR A 410 2.51 -15.88 18.84
C THR A 410 3.17 -14.52 18.74
N LEU A 411 2.70 -13.53 19.48
CA LEU A 411 3.26 -12.17 19.46
C LEU A 411 4.29 -11.98 20.57
N ASP A 412 5.46 -11.53 20.17
CA ASP A 412 6.50 -11.05 21.10
C ASP A 412 6.12 -9.61 21.57
N GLY A 413 5.66 -9.48 22.82
CA GLY A 413 5.39 -8.18 23.45
C GLY A 413 3.92 -7.75 23.41
N GLN A 414 3.31 -7.56 24.59
CA GLN A 414 1.88 -7.25 24.76
C GLN A 414 1.57 -5.74 24.85
N ASP A 415 2.52 -4.86 24.60
CA ASP A 415 2.37 -3.41 24.81
C ASP A 415 1.82 -2.63 23.61
N GLN A 416 1.37 -3.31 22.58
CA GLN A 416 0.82 -2.68 21.37
C GLN A 416 -0.60 -3.18 21.05
N PRO A 417 -1.45 -2.36 20.41
CA PRO A 417 -2.75 -2.81 19.94
C PRO A 417 -2.60 -3.95 18.92
N VAL A 418 -3.51 -4.93 19.02
CA VAL A 418 -3.59 -6.06 18.09
C VAL A 418 -5.01 -6.17 17.57
N ALA A 419 -5.18 -6.45 16.28
CA ALA A 419 -6.46 -6.72 15.67
C ALA A 419 -6.68 -8.23 15.51
N LEU A 420 -7.85 -8.71 15.88
CA LEU A 420 -8.29 -10.06 15.61
C LEU A 420 -9.07 -10.07 14.28
N GLY A 421 -8.53 -10.74 13.28
CA GLY A 421 -9.17 -11.00 12.00
C GLY A 421 -10.14 -12.18 12.12
N ILE A 422 -11.40 -11.97 11.78
CA ILE A 422 -12.45 -12.98 11.89
C ILE A 422 -13.07 -13.19 10.51
N ARG A 423 -12.93 -14.39 9.97
CA ARG A 423 -13.59 -14.80 8.73
C ARG A 423 -14.95 -15.40 9.09
N TRP A 424 -15.98 -14.56 9.03
CA TRP A 424 -17.33 -15.01 9.37
C TRP A 424 -17.93 -15.85 8.22
N HIS A 425 -18.46 -17.01 8.57
CA HIS A 425 -19.16 -17.90 7.64
C HIS A 425 -20.52 -18.32 8.21
N GLY A 426 -21.51 -18.39 7.33
CA GLY A 426 -22.87 -18.80 7.65
C GLY A 426 -23.75 -17.67 8.22
N ASP A 427 -24.96 -18.05 8.61
CA ASP A 427 -25.96 -17.09 9.05
C ASP A 427 -25.59 -16.42 10.39
N PRO A 428 -25.83 -15.11 10.54
CA PRO A 428 -25.47 -14.35 11.73
C PRO A 428 -26.52 -14.47 12.84
N TYR A 429 -26.83 -15.71 13.23
CA TYR A 429 -27.74 -15.92 14.36
C TYR A 429 -27.12 -15.37 15.67
N TYR A 430 -27.95 -14.73 16.47
CA TYR A 430 -27.53 -14.12 17.73
C TYR A 430 -26.76 -15.09 18.63
N ALA A 431 -27.24 -16.35 18.78
CA ALA A 431 -26.57 -17.34 19.62
C ALA A 431 -25.12 -17.59 19.18
N ARG A 432 -24.87 -17.69 17.85
CA ARG A 432 -23.52 -17.88 17.30
C ARG A 432 -22.62 -16.67 17.55
N LEU A 433 -23.16 -15.45 17.36
CA LEU A 433 -22.41 -14.22 17.63
C LEU A 433 -22.09 -14.07 19.12
N ARG A 434 -22.99 -14.50 19.98
CA ARG A 434 -22.80 -14.48 21.42
C ARG A 434 -21.72 -15.46 21.86
N GLU A 435 -21.71 -16.69 21.36
CA GLU A 435 -20.65 -17.68 21.60
C GLU A 435 -19.28 -17.14 21.15
N LEU A 436 -19.22 -16.53 19.96
CA LEU A 436 -18.00 -15.88 19.47
C LEU A 436 -17.55 -14.76 20.40
N ALA A 437 -18.45 -13.88 20.82
CA ALA A 437 -18.15 -12.78 21.71
C ALA A 437 -17.68 -13.27 23.10
N GLU A 438 -18.33 -14.28 23.68
CA GLU A 438 -17.96 -14.89 24.96
C GLU A 438 -16.57 -15.52 24.92
N GLY A 439 -16.23 -16.22 23.82
CA GLY A 439 -14.91 -16.78 23.59
C GLY A 439 -13.82 -15.70 23.48
N ILE A 440 -14.06 -14.65 22.70
CA ILE A 440 -13.16 -13.51 22.58
C ILE A 440 -12.98 -12.80 23.92
N ALA A 441 -14.08 -12.52 24.64
CA ALA A 441 -14.05 -11.87 25.95
C ALA A 441 -13.24 -12.68 26.96
N THR A 442 -13.42 -14.00 26.98
CA THR A 442 -12.68 -14.92 27.83
C THR A 442 -11.19 -14.97 27.53
N ALA A 443 -10.81 -14.85 26.25
CA ALA A 443 -9.41 -14.85 25.84
C ALA A 443 -8.70 -13.53 26.11
N CYS A 444 -9.37 -12.41 25.78
CA CYS A 444 -8.75 -11.09 25.79
C CYS A 444 -8.79 -10.38 27.16
N GLY A 445 -9.69 -10.77 28.05
CA GLY A 445 -9.82 -10.19 29.40
C GLY A 445 -10.08 -8.67 29.42
N ALA A 446 -10.17 -8.12 30.65
CA ALA A 446 -10.35 -6.68 30.89
C ALA A 446 -9.05 -5.98 31.36
N GLU A 447 -7.96 -6.70 31.50
CA GLU A 447 -6.76 -6.26 32.24
C GLU A 447 -5.86 -5.26 31.50
N THR A 448 -6.17 -4.93 30.23
CA THR A 448 -5.34 -4.01 29.42
C THR A 448 -6.10 -2.74 29.08
N ARG A 449 -5.38 -1.60 29.07
CA ARG A 449 -5.91 -0.30 28.61
C ARG A 449 -5.97 -0.18 27.08
N LEU A 450 -5.35 -1.12 26.36
CA LEU A 450 -5.37 -1.11 24.89
C LEU A 450 -6.75 -1.51 24.38
N PRO A 451 -7.25 -0.89 23.30
CA PRO A 451 -8.53 -1.27 22.72
C PRO A 451 -8.48 -2.71 22.17
N LEU A 452 -9.59 -3.43 22.27
CA LEU A 452 -9.82 -4.65 21.51
C LEU A 452 -10.24 -4.26 20.10
N ILE A 453 -9.46 -4.67 19.11
CA ILE A 453 -9.73 -4.36 17.71
C ILE A 453 -10.16 -5.64 17.01
N LEU A 454 -11.34 -5.63 16.41
CA LEU A 454 -11.89 -6.72 15.63
C LEU A 454 -12.04 -6.28 14.17
N MET A 455 -11.54 -7.11 13.26
CA MET A 455 -11.64 -6.93 11.82
C MET A 455 -12.42 -8.12 11.26
N VAL A 456 -13.65 -7.90 10.82
CA VAL A 456 -14.56 -8.98 10.45
C VAL A 456 -14.78 -8.98 8.93
N ASP A 457 -14.56 -10.14 8.33
CA ASP A 457 -14.94 -10.39 6.93
C ASP A 457 -16.42 -10.86 6.92
N GLY A 458 -17.33 -9.91 6.85
CA GLY A 458 -18.78 -10.09 6.93
C GLY A 458 -19.47 -8.96 7.68
N ASP A 459 -20.77 -8.73 7.43
CA ASP A 459 -21.55 -7.61 7.99
C ASP A 459 -22.05 -7.88 9.43
N VAL A 460 -21.16 -8.24 10.35
CA VAL A 460 -21.51 -8.54 11.74
C VAL A 460 -20.72 -7.74 12.78
N GLY A 461 -19.83 -6.87 12.33
CA GLY A 461 -18.91 -6.11 13.20
C GLY A 461 -19.63 -5.29 14.25
N LYS A 462 -20.67 -4.54 13.86
CA LYS A 462 -21.43 -3.70 14.80
C LYS A 462 -22.10 -4.51 15.90
N LEU A 463 -22.75 -5.62 15.54
CA LEU A 463 -23.46 -6.45 16.50
C LEU A 463 -22.49 -7.16 17.45
N LEU A 464 -21.37 -7.66 16.92
CA LEU A 464 -20.33 -8.29 17.72
C LEU A 464 -19.72 -7.30 18.74
N GLY A 465 -19.39 -6.08 18.28
CA GLY A 465 -18.91 -5.03 19.17
C GLY A 465 -19.93 -4.64 20.24
N HIS A 466 -21.20 -4.54 19.88
CA HIS A 466 -22.30 -4.25 20.82
C HIS A 466 -22.44 -5.33 21.92
N ILE A 467 -22.40 -6.61 21.54
CA ILE A 467 -22.46 -7.73 22.50
C ILE A 467 -21.29 -7.63 23.50
N LEU A 468 -20.07 -7.43 23.00
CA LEU A 468 -18.87 -7.32 23.84
C LEU A 468 -18.93 -6.16 24.82
N GLU A 469 -19.38 -4.97 24.37
CA GLU A 469 -19.41 -3.77 25.21
C GLU A 469 -20.59 -3.74 26.17
N HIS A 470 -21.80 -3.98 25.68
CA HIS A 470 -23.01 -3.72 26.45
C HIS A 470 -23.56 -4.95 27.15
N GLU A 471 -23.45 -6.14 26.57
CA GLU A 471 -23.97 -7.36 27.16
C GLU A 471 -22.93 -8.05 28.05
N LEU A 472 -21.72 -8.26 27.52
CA LEU A 472 -20.63 -8.91 28.26
C LEU A 472 -19.82 -7.94 29.11
N ARG A 473 -19.95 -6.64 28.89
CA ARG A 473 -19.31 -5.57 29.66
C ARG A 473 -17.81 -5.78 29.82
N LEU A 474 -17.11 -5.98 28.70
CA LEU A 474 -15.70 -6.36 28.70
C LEU A 474 -14.77 -5.36 29.43
N GLY A 475 -15.20 -4.12 29.67
CA GLY A 475 -14.46 -3.15 30.49
C GLY A 475 -13.25 -2.49 29.82
N ARG A 476 -13.08 -2.68 28.51
CA ARG A 476 -12.04 -2.05 27.68
C ARG A 476 -12.64 -1.45 26.41
N GLY A 477 -11.94 -0.49 25.79
CA GLY A 477 -12.37 0.08 24.52
C GLY A 477 -12.46 -0.97 23.42
N ILE A 478 -13.48 -0.92 22.59
CA ILE A 478 -13.73 -1.85 21.50
C ILE A 478 -13.81 -1.09 20.19
N VAL A 479 -13.10 -1.57 19.18
CA VAL A 479 -13.19 -1.14 17.78
C VAL A 479 -13.53 -2.39 16.98
N SER A 480 -14.73 -2.48 16.43
CA SER A 480 -15.15 -3.61 15.61
C SER A 480 -15.54 -3.10 14.22
N ILE A 481 -14.80 -3.50 13.21
CA ILE A 481 -14.89 -3.02 11.83
C ILE A 481 -15.14 -4.21 10.93
N ASP A 482 -16.06 -4.05 9.98
CA ASP A 482 -16.41 -5.09 9.02
C ASP A 482 -16.21 -4.65 7.56
N GLY A 483 -16.48 -5.57 6.62
CA GLY A 483 -16.37 -5.30 5.19
C GLY A 483 -14.95 -5.22 4.65
N LEU A 484 -13.95 -5.68 5.42
CA LEU A 484 -12.54 -5.65 5.03
C LEU A 484 -12.05 -7.03 4.63
N HIS A 485 -11.27 -7.09 3.54
CA HIS A 485 -10.59 -8.32 3.13
C HIS A 485 -9.14 -8.29 3.61
N LEU A 486 -8.88 -9.00 4.68
CA LEU A 486 -7.57 -9.10 5.33
C LEU A 486 -6.99 -10.50 5.22
N ARG A 487 -5.67 -10.61 5.38
CA ARG A 487 -4.92 -11.87 5.32
C ARG A 487 -4.05 -12.04 6.56
N GLU A 488 -3.57 -13.25 6.77
CA GLU A 488 -2.55 -13.51 7.80
C GLU A 488 -1.31 -12.64 7.54
N LEU A 489 -0.73 -12.11 8.61
CA LEU A 489 0.41 -11.20 8.61
C LEU A 489 0.15 -9.82 7.96
N ASP A 490 -1.11 -9.43 7.79
CA ASP A 490 -1.43 -8.04 7.49
C ASP A 490 -1.22 -7.17 8.74
N TYR A 491 -0.82 -5.92 8.49
CA TYR A 491 -0.90 -4.83 9.45
C TYR A 491 -1.94 -3.83 8.96
N VAL A 492 -2.63 -3.20 9.88
CA VAL A 492 -3.63 -2.20 9.52
C VAL A 492 -3.40 -0.88 10.24
N ASP A 493 -3.73 0.19 9.55
CA ASP A 493 -3.92 1.49 10.16
C ASP A 493 -5.39 1.87 10.04
N ILE A 494 -5.96 2.31 11.13
CA ILE A 494 -7.37 2.67 11.26
C ILE A 494 -7.43 4.19 11.34
N GLY A 495 -8.01 4.83 10.34
CA GLY A 495 -8.19 6.28 10.27
C GLY A 495 -9.33 6.80 11.14
N GLU A 496 -9.61 8.10 11.05
CA GLU A 496 -10.73 8.72 11.74
C GLU A 496 -12.07 8.36 11.08
N VAL A 497 -13.15 8.43 11.87
CA VAL A 497 -14.52 8.20 11.37
C VAL A 497 -14.90 9.32 10.41
N MET A 498 -15.25 8.97 9.18
CA MET A 498 -15.66 9.92 8.15
C MET A 498 -17.13 10.28 8.28
N GLN A 499 -17.42 11.58 8.42
CA GLN A 499 -18.80 12.06 8.41
C GLN A 499 -19.21 12.53 7.00
N PRO A 500 -20.47 12.37 6.57
CA PRO A 500 -21.60 11.81 7.31
C PRO A 500 -21.76 10.29 7.18
N THR A 501 -20.88 9.62 6.44
CA THR A 501 -21.02 8.19 6.11
C THR A 501 -20.86 7.26 7.31
N GLY A 502 -20.13 7.71 8.35
CA GLY A 502 -19.82 6.91 9.53
C GLY A 502 -18.84 5.76 9.28
N VAL A 503 -18.18 5.73 8.12
CA VAL A 503 -17.19 4.72 7.77
C VAL A 503 -15.79 5.12 8.22
N VAL A 504 -14.90 4.16 8.30
CA VAL A 504 -13.51 4.35 8.72
C VAL A 504 -12.58 3.92 7.58
N PRO A 505 -11.68 4.79 7.11
CA PRO A 505 -10.65 4.36 6.17
C PRO A 505 -9.66 3.45 6.88
N VAL A 506 -9.39 2.30 6.27
CA VAL A 506 -8.42 1.32 6.77
C VAL A 506 -7.36 1.10 5.70
N ILE A 507 -6.11 1.26 6.07
CA ILE A 507 -5.00 0.98 5.17
C ILE A 507 -4.38 -0.35 5.55
N ILE A 508 -4.29 -1.24 4.58
CA ILE A 508 -3.79 -2.60 4.76
C ILE A 508 -2.35 -2.68 4.25
N LYS A 509 -1.48 -3.20 5.09
CA LYS A 509 -0.06 -3.46 4.80
C LYS A 509 0.14 -4.97 4.83
N SER A 510 0.19 -5.61 3.69
CA SER A 510 0.39 -7.06 3.60
C SER A 510 1.87 -7.42 3.57
N LEU A 511 2.29 -8.33 4.44
CA LEU A 511 3.62 -8.92 4.42
C LEU A 511 3.67 -10.22 3.61
N LEU A 512 2.52 -10.83 3.31
CA LEU A 512 2.42 -12.05 2.52
C LEU A 512 1.63 -11.82 1.23
N PHE A 513 2.06 -12.49 0.19
CA PHE A 513 1.33 -12.65 -1.06
C PHE A 513 0.62 -14.00 -1.07
N PRO A 514 -0.56 -14.11 -1.68
CA PRO A 514 -1.16 -15.40 -1.82
C PRO A 514 -0.27 -16.25 -2.73
N MET A 515 0.25 -17.31 -2.17
CA MET A 515 0.57 -18.49 -2.94
C MET A 515 -0.74 -19.27 -3.01
N GLU A 516 -1.49 -19.13 -4.07
CA GLU A 516 -2.49 -20.10 -4.50
C GLU A 516 -1.96 -20.88 -5.69
#